data_1ec2c60d012e4f598ad92e42e251d43b
#
_entry.id   1ec2c60d012e4f598ad92e42e251d43b
#
_cell.length_a   1.000
_cell.length_b   1.000
_cell.length_c   1.000
_cell.angle_alpha   90.00
_cell.angle_beta   90.00
_cell.angle_gamma   90.00
#
_symmetry.space_group_name_H-M   'P 1'
#
loop_
_entity.id
_entity.type
_entity.pdbx_description
1 polymer ?
#
loop_
_entity_poly.entity_id
_entity_poly.type
_entity_poly.pdbx_seq_one_letter_code
_entity_poly.pdbx_strand_id
1 'polypeptide(L)'
;IQPGQLTDIGGSYAIKSLSEAVRALKEKQIDALVTAPIHKKNVQSEEFPYTGHTPYLKAAFEAKDVVMFMVAENIRVALVTEHLPVAEVAQHITRESIVSKLKLVNQSLKKDFGIDKPKIAVLGLNPHAGDEGLIGKEEEEIIKPAIKEAKQNDVFCFGPYSSDAFFARGQYEKFDAVLAMYHDQGLIPFKSLAIGEGVNY
;
A
#
# COMPACT_ATOMS: atom_id res chain seq x y z
N ILE A 1 -25.52 22.26 -1.88
CA ILE A 1 -25.25 20.80 -1.79
C ILE A 1 -26.43 20.16 -1.09
N GLN A 2 -26.98 19.09 -1.67
CA GLN A 2 -28.05 18.31 -1.06
C GLN A 2 -27.46 17.02 -0.47
N PRO A 3 -27.46 16.83 0.85
CA PRO A 3 -26.93 15.63 1.48
C PRO A 3 -27.64 14.36 0.97
N GLY A 4 -26.84 13.28 0.74
CA GLY A 4 -27.35 12.00 0.28
C GLY A 4 -27.64 11.93 -1.23
N GLN A 5 -27.42 13.00 -2.00
CA GLN A 5 -27.58 13.01 -3.44
C GLN A 5 -26.25 13.22 -4.17
N LEU A 6 -26.05 12.47 -5.26
CA LEU A 6 -24.95 12.70 -6.19
C LEU A 6 -25.30 13.86 -7.10
N THR A 7 -24.54 14.95 -6.99
CA THR A 7 -24.73 16.15 -7.81
C THR A 7 -23.39 16.63 -8.35
N ASP A 8 -23.35 17.20 -9.54
CA ASP A 8 -22.13 17.75 -10.16
C ASP A 8 -21.49 18.83 -9.28
N ILE A 9 -22.33 19.65 -8.62
CA ILE A 9 -21.87 20.63 -7.64
C ILE A 9 -21.14 19.94 -6.47
N GLY A 10 -21.67 18.82 -5.96
CA GLY A 10 -21.04 18.05 -4.88
C GLY A 10 -19.64 17.52 -5.29
N GLY A 11 -19.52 16.99 -6.50
CA GLY A 11 -18.24 16.54 -7.07
C GLY A 11 -17.24 17.70 -7.20
N SER A 12 -17.66 18.82 -7.78
CA SER A 12 -16.83 20.01 -7.95
C SER A 12 -16.31 20.56 -6.62
N TYR A 13 -17.15 20.65 -5.60
CA TYR A 13 -16.71 21.10 -4.26
C TYR A 13 -15.77 20.11 -3.58
N ALA A 14 -15.95 18.80 -3.78
CA ALA A 14 -15.02 17.79 -3.27
C ALA A 14 -13.62 17.96 -3.88
N ILE A 15 -13.54 18.17 -5.21
CA ILE A 15 -12.28 18.45 -5.91
C ILE A 15 -11.64 19.74 -5.39
N LYS A 16 -12.43 20.82 -5.32
CA LYS A 16 -11.95 22.12 -4.86
C LYS A 16 -11.38 22.03 -3.44
N SER A 17 -12.08 21.36 -2.53
CA SER A 17 -11.61 21.13 -1.17
C SER A 17 -10.28 20.36 -1.12
N LEU A 18 -10.18 19.28 -1.90
CA LEU A 18 -8.94 18.49 -1.98
C LEU A 18 -7.78 19.30 -2.58
N SER A 19 -8.03 20.07 -3.64
CA SER A 19 -7.00 20.88 -4.29
C SER A 19 -6.46 21.99 -3.37
N GLU A 20 -7.36 22.66 -2.62
CA GLU A 20 -6.95 23.66 -1.64
C GLU A 20 -6.15 23.06 -0.48
N ALA A 21 -6.55 21.88 0.01
CA ALA A 21 -5.80 21.19 1.05
C ALA A 21 -4.40 20.77 0.57
N VAL A 22 -4.28 20.28 -0.68
CA VAL A 22 -3.00 19.96 -1.29
C VAL A 22 -2.14 21.22 -1.49
N ARG A 23 -2.73 22.35 -1.87
CA ARG A 23 -2.02 23.62 -1.96
C ARG A 23 -1.46 24.03 -0.59
N ALA A 24 -2.30 24.01 0.45
CA ALA A 24 -1.91 24.34 1.81
C ALA A 24 -0.76 23.43 2.33
N LEU A 25 -0.79 22.14 1.97
CA LEU A 25 0.29 21.20 2.31
C LEU A 25 1.61 21.54 1.57
N LYS A 26 1.54 21.88 0.27
CA LYS A 26 2.71 22.33 -0.49
C LYS A 26 3.33 23.62 0.05
N GLU A 27 2.48 24.54 0.48
CA GLU A 27 2.88 25.82 1.07
C GLU A 27 3.30 25.70 2.56
N LYS A 28 3.28 24.48 3.12
CA LYS A 28 3.61 24.18 4.52
C LYS A 28 2.74 24.93 5.53
N GLN A 29 1.50 25.21 5.16
CA GLN A 29 0.49 25.80 6.04
C GLN A 29 -0.17 24.75 6.94
N ILE A 30 -0.10 23.48 6.53
CA ILE A 30 -0.53 22.30 7.29
C ILE A 30 0.57 21.22 7.22
N ASP A 31 0.63 20.36 8.22
CA ASP A 31 1.65 19.30 8.33
C ASP A 31 1.17 17.97 7.76
N ALA A 32 -0.13 17.74 7.70
CA ALA A 32 -0.73 16.50 7.22
C ALA A 32 -2.10 16.74 6.59
N LEU A 33 -2.53 15.80 5.76
CA LEU A 33 -3.82 15.80 5.08
C LEU A 33 -4.55 14.50 5.41
N VAL A 34 -5.73 14.62 6.01
CA VAL A 34 -6.68 13.51 6.19
C VAL A 34 -7.88 13.76 5.26
N THR A 35 -8.16 12.80 4.38
CA THR A 35 -9.22 12.94 3.38
C THR A 35 -10.48 12.16 3.77
N ALA A 36 -11.66 12.76 3.54
CA ALA A 36 -12.92 12.04 3.54
C ALA A 36 -13.08 11.25 2.23
N PRO A 37 -13.92 10.21 2.21
CA PRO A 37 -14.23 9.48 0.98
C PRO A 37 -14.81 10.39 -0.10
N ILE A 38 -14.43 10.15 -1.36
CA ILE A 38 -15.01 10.79 -2.54
C ILE A 38 -15.73 9.74 -3.39
N HIS A 39 -16.78 10.16 -4.08
CA HIS A 39 -17.43 9.32 -5.06
C HIS A 39 -16.70 9.42 -6.40
N LYS A 40 -15.85 8.42 -6.71
CA LYS A 40 -14.89 8.42 -7.83
C LYS A 40 -15.53 8.85 -9.16
N LYS A 41 -16.70 8.29 -9.51
CA LYS A 41 -17.39 8.63 -10.76
C LYS A 41 -17.91 10.07 -10.79
N ASN A 42 -18.25 10.65 -9.63
CA ASN A 42 -18.82 11.97 -9.53
C ASN A 42 -17.77 13.10 -9.59
N VAL A 43 -16.54 12.81 -9.18
CA VAL A 43 -15.43 13.77 -9.21
C VAL A 43 -14.66 13.74 -10.52
N GLN A 44 -14.79 12.67 -11.32
CA GLN A 44 -14.08 12.52 -12.58
C GLN A 44 -14.59 13.54 -13.61
N SER A 45 -13.71 14.40 -14.10
CA SER A 45 -13.99 15.46 -15.08
C SER A 45 -12.74 15.77 -15.90
N GLU A 46 -12.84 16.64 -16.89
CA GLU A 46 -11.68 17.14 -17.63
C GLU A 46 -10.66 17.84 -16.71
N GLU A 47 -11.15 18.55 -15.70
CA GLU A 47 -10.28 19.22 -14.70
C GLU A 47 -9.71 18.27 -13.67
N PHE A 48 -10.33 17.09 -13.47
CA PHE A 48 -9.88 16.06 -12.53
C PHE A 48 -9.92 14.68 -13.20
N PRO A 49 -8.95 14.36 -14.08
CA PRO A 49 -8.91 13.09 -14.82
C PRO A 49 -8.43 11.89 -13.98
N TYR A 50 -8.41 12.03 -12.66
CA TYR A 50 -7.89 11.03 -11.75
C TYR A 50 -8.97 10.10 -11.23
N THR A 51 -8.62 8.83 -11.01
CA THR A 51 -9.53 7.80 -10.51
C THR A 51 -9.71 7.81 -8.99
N GLY A 52 -9.09 8.75 -8.29
CA GLY A 52 -9.17 8.87 -6.84
C GLY A 52 -8.03 9.71 -6.23
N HIS A 53 -7.91 9.69 -4.90
CA HIS A 53 -6.91 10.48 -4.18
C HIS A 53 -5.47 10.11 -4.55
N THR A 54 -5.12 8.83 -4.53
CA THR A 54 -3.73 8.35 -4.72
C THR A 54 -3.12 8.81 -6.05
N PRO A 55 -3.74 8.61 -7.23
CA PRO A 55 -3.16 9.09 -8.48
C PRO A 55 -3.10 10.63 -8.55
N TYR A 56 -4.07 11.33 -7.95
CA TYR A 56 -4.03 12.78 -7.87
C TYR A 56 -2.86 13.28 -7.00
N LEU A 57 -2.71 12.72 -5.78
CA LEU A 57 -1.61 13.08 -4.88
C LEU A 57 -0.25 12.74 -5.49
N LYS A 58 -0.12 11.55 -6.12
CA LYS A 58 1.10 11.18 -6.84
C LYS A 58 1.49 12.22 -7.88
N ALA A 59 0.54 12.66 -8.72
CA ALA A 59 0.77 13.68 -9.72
C ALA A 59 1.06 15.04 -9.09
N ALA A 60 0.27 15.45 -8.10
CA ALA A 60 0.42 16.75 -7.44
C ALA A 60 1.78 16.93 -6.77
N PHE A 61 2.35 15.88 -6.18
CA PHE A 61 3.67 15.89 -5.53
C PHE A 61 4.81 15.37 -6.41
N GLU A 62 4.53 15.09 -7.69
CA GLU A 62 5.52 14.56 -8.65
C GLU A 62 6.26 13.32 -8.12
N ALA A 63 5.54 12.49 -7.34
CA ALA A 63 6.10 11.32 -6.72
C ALA A 63 6.38 10.24 -7.77
N LYS A 64 7.57 9.66 -7.74
CA LYS A 64 7.98 8.58 -8.65
C LYS A 64 7.14 7.32 -8.44
N ASP A 65 6.90 6.97 -7.18
CA ASP A 65 6.11 5.82 -6.78
C ASP A 65 5.31 6.12 -5.52
N VAL A 66 4.30 5.33 -5.25
CA VAL A 66 3.44 5.37 -4.07
C VAL A 66 3.19 3.95 -3.60
N VAL A 67 2.86 3.78 -2.34
CA VAL A 67 2.48 2.49 -1.78
C VAL A 67 1.19 2.64 -0.98
N MET A 68 0.25 1.73 -1.20
CA MET A 68 -0.91 1.62 -0.32
C MET A 68 -0.47 0.99 0.99
N PHE A 69 -0.59 1.73 2.08
CA PHE A 69 -0.13 1.31 3.39
C PHE A 69 -1.27 1.37 4.40
N MET A 70 -1.81 0.21 4.72
CA MET A 70 -2.87 0.07 5.73
C MET A 70 -2.23 -0.03 7.10
N VAL A 71 -2.64 0.86 8.01
CA VAL A 71 -2.04 1.02 9.33
C VAL A 71 -3.10 0.90 10.42
N ALA A 72 -2.82 0.09 11.43
CA ALA A 72 -3.50 0.03 12.70
C ALA A 72 -2.45 -0.09 13.83
N GLU A 73 -2.89 -0.01 15.07
CA GLU A 73 -1.98 -0.05 16.22
C GLU A 73 -1.08 -1.30 16.22
N ASN A 74 -1.68 -2.46 15.95
CA ASN A 74 -1.05 -3.77 16.06
C ASN A 74 -0.52 -4.34 14.72
N ILE A 75 -0.85 -3.72 13.58
CA ILE A 75 -0.47 -4.27 12.28
C ILE A 75 -0.36 -3.17 11.21
N ARG A 76 0.65 -3.28 10.36
CA ARG A 76 0.82 -2.45 9.16
C ARG A 76 1.03 -3.34 7.95
N VAL A 77 0.24 -3.10 6.90
CA VAL A 77 0.29 -3.91 5.68
C VAL A 77 0.44 -3.02 4.46
N ALA A 78 1.49 -3.26 3.70
CA ALA A 78 1.72 -2.65 2.40
C ALA A 78 1.48 -3.64 1.27
N LEU A 79 1.15 -3.15 0.09
CA LEU A 79 0.83 -3.95 -1.09
C LEU A 79 1.82 -3.71 -2.21
N VAL A 80 2.25 -4.79 -2.90
CA VAL A 80 3.01 -4.67 -4.15
C VAL A 80 2.07 -4.30 -5.29
N THR A 81 0.94 -5.01 -5.41
CA THR A 81 -0.13 -4.71 -6.37
C THR A 81 -1.44 -4.41 -5.64
N GLU A 82 -2.23 -3.47 -6.16
CA GLU A 82 -3.44 -2.98 -5.49
C GLU A 82 -4.69 -3.46 -6.22
N HIS A 83 -5.18 -2.70 -7.19
CA HIS A 83 -6.47 -2.88 -7.85
C HIS A 83 -6.31 -3.55 -9.22
N LEU A 84 -5.76 -4.76 -9.24
CA LEU A 84 -5.62 -5.59 -10.43
C LEU A 84 -6.57 -6.80 -10.37
N PRO A 85 -7.05 -7.28 -11.54
CA PRO A 85 -7.67 -8.60 -11.61
C PRO A 85 -6.70 -9.67 -11.12
N VAL A 86 -7.18 -10.68 -10.38
CA VAL A 86 -6.32 -11.74 -9.82
C VAL A 86 -5.50 -12.44 -10.92
N ALA A 87 -6.09 -12.63 -12.11
CA ALA A 87 -5.43 -13.24 -13.26
C ALA A 87 -4.18 -12.46 -13.76
N GLU A 88 -4.08 -11.17 -13.43
CA GLU A 88 -2.99 -10.30 -13.87
C GLU A 88 -1.92 -10.11 -12.78
N VAL A 89 -2.20 -10.47 -11.54
CA VAL A 89 -1.32 -10.20 -10.39
C VAL A 89 0.08 -10.73 -10.63
N ALA A 90 0.25 -11.99 -10.98
CA ALA A 90 1.55 -12.61 -11.16
C ALA A 90 2.44 -11.87 -12.17
N GLN A 91 1.85 -11.35 -13.25
CA GLN A 91 2.56 -10.61 -14.29
C GLN A 91 3.12 -9.26 -13.81
N HIS A 92 2.52 -8.69 -12.75
CA HIS A 92 2.92 -7.41 -12.17
C HIS A 92 3.83 -7.56 -10.94
N ILE A 93 4.05 -8.79 -10.48
CA ILE A 93 5.04 -9.08 -9.44
C ILE A 93 6.41 -9.16 -10.09
N THR A 94 7.16 -8.09 -9.99
CA THR A 94 8.53 -7.99 -10.51
C THR A 94 9.52 -7.71 -9.39
N ARG A 95 10.78 -8.01 -9.63
CA ARG A 95 11.87 -7.71 -8.69
C ARG A 95 11.91 -6.20 -8.38
N GLU A 96 11.80 -5.38 -9.41
CA GLU A 96 11.82 -3.91 -9.31
C GLU A 96 10.65 -3.38 -8.48
N SER A 97 9.42 -3.90 -8.71
CA SER A 97 8.24 -3.48 -7.97
C SER A 97 8.36 -3.81 -6.48
N ILE A 98 8.81 -5.01 -6.15
CA ILE A 98 9.01 -5.44 -4.75
C ILE A 98 10.08 -4.58 -4.07
N VAL A 99 11.24 -4.38 -4.71
CA VAL A 99 12.33 -3.57 -4.15
C VAL A 99 11.90 -2.12 -3.96
N SER A 100 11.17 -1.54 -4.92
CA SER A 100 10.64 -0.18 -4.80
C SER A 100 9.70 -0.05 -3.60
N LYS A 101 8.71 -0.95 -3.46
CA LYS A 101 7.77 -0.93 -2.34
C LYS A 101 8.46 -1.16 -0.99
N LEU A 102 9.42 -2.08 -0.92
CA LEU A 102 10.22 -2.29 0.29
C LEU A 102 10.99 -1.04 0.73
N LYS A 103 11.59 -0.32 -0.22
CA LYS A 103 12.29 0.95 0.08
C LYS A 103 11.33 2.04 0.58
N LEU A 104 10.16 2.18 -0.05
CA LEU A 104 9.14 3.15 0.37
C LEU A 104 8.63 2.85 1.79
N VAL A 105 8.25 1.59 2.05
CA VAL A 105 7.79 1.15 3.37
C VAL A 105 8.86 1.36 4.44
N ASN A 106 10.11 0.97 4.16
CA ASN A 106 11.23 1.16 5.08
C ASN A 106 11.47 2.65 5.38
N GLN A 107 11.38 3.50 4.36
CA GLN A 107 11.53 4.95 4.53
C GLN A 107 10.42 5.54 5.39
N SER A 108 9.16 5.16 5.12
CA SER A 108 8.00 5.61 5.91
C SER A 108 8.10 5.13 7.36
N LEU A 109 8.41 3.85 7.60
CA LEU A 109 8.58 3.33 8.96
C LEU A 109 9.63 4.09 9.75
N LYS A 110 10.74 4.50 9.11
CA LYS A 110 11.78 5.31 9.76
C LYS A 110 11.35 6.74 10.00
N LYS A 111 10.83 7.40 8.96
CA LYS A 111 10.57 8.83 8.97
C LYS A 111 9.27 9.20 9.69
N ASP A 112 8.20 8.44 9.41
CA ASP A 112 6.85 8.80 9.81
C ASP A 112 6.44 8.08 11.09
N PHE A 113 6.98 6.87 11.34
CA PHE A 113 6.72 6.08 12.54
C PHE A 113 7.87 6.05 13.54
N GLY A 114 9.03 6.64 13.23
CA GLY A 114 10.16 6.77 14.15
C GLY A 114 10.87 5.45 14.49
N ILE A 115 10.77 4.44 13.62
CA ILE A 115 11.37 3.12 13.84
C ILE A 115 12.76 3.06 13.21
N ASP A 116 13.82 3.08 13.99
CA ASP A 116 15.21 3.16 13.47
C ASP A 116 15.61 1.99 12.58
N LYS A 117 15.24 0.78 12.96
CA LYS A 117 15.59 -0.47 12.26
C LYS A 117 14.35 -1.32 11.98
N PRO A 118 13.45 -0.87 11.09
CA PRO A 118 12.20 -1.56 10.86
C PRO A 118 12.44 -2.94 10.24
N LYS A 119 11.69 -3.93 10.73
CA LYS A 119 11.66 -5.29 10.22
C LYS A 119 10.42 -5.48 9.36
N ILE A 120 10.58 -5.83 8.09
CA ILE A 120 9.49 -6.00 7.14
C ILE A 120 9.38 -7.49 6.78
N ALA A 121 8.20 -8.08 7.01
CA ALA A 121 7.89 -9.41 6.50
C ALA A 121 7.45 -9.30 5.04
N VAL A 122 7.95 -10.18 4.18
CA VAL A 122 7.52 -10.29 2.78
C VAL A 122 6.77 -11.61 2.62
N LEU A 123 5.54 -11.55 2.14
CA LEU A 123 4.75 -12.74 1.87
C LEU A 123 5.14 -13.36 0.52
N GLY A 124 4.94 -14.65 0.37
CA GLY A 124 4.98 -15.31 -0.92
C GLY A 124 3.74 -14.96 -1.76
N LEU A 125 3.79 -15.19 -3.05
CA LEU A 125 2.66 -15.05 -3.96
C LEU A 125 1.81 -16.33 -3.94
N ASN A 126 2.47 -17.47 -4.02
CA ASN A 126 1.86 -18.77 -4.18
C ASN A 126 1.57 -19.46 -2.83
N PRO A 127 0.65 -20.44 -2.80
CA PRO A 127 0.46 -21.29 -1.62
C PRO A 127 1.79 -21.91 -1.15
N HIS A 128 1.96 -22.01 0.17
CA HIS A 128 3.18 -22.53 0.81
C HIS A 128 4.48 -21.81 0.37
N ALA A 129 4.35 -20.54 -0.04
CA ALA A 129 5.45 -19.75 -0.60
C ALA A 129 6.18 -20.48 -1.75
N GLY A 130 5.39 -21.11 -2.66
CA GLY A 130 5.86 -21.78 -3.85
C GLY A 130 6.41 -23.19 -3.65
N ASP A 131 6.55 -23.67 -2.41
CA ASP A 131 7.06 -25.02 -2.06
C ASP A 131 8.31 -25.39 -2.89
N GLU A 132 9.37 -24.59 -2.76
CA GLU A 132 10.64 -24.73 -3.49
C GLU A 132 10.50 -24.77 -5.02
N GLY A 133 9.48 -24.11 -5.56
CA GLY A 133 9.20 -24.02 -6.99
C GLY A 133 8.24 -25.10 -7.52
N LEU A 134 7.69 -25.94 -6.65
CA LEU A 134 6.71 -26.95 -7.01
C LEU A 134 5.34 -26.33 -7.35
N ILE A 135 4.98 -25.27 -6.60
CA ILE A 135 3.69 -24.53 -6.74
C ILE A 135 3.96 -23.11 -7.25
N GLY A 136 4.63 -22.99 -8.38
CA GLY A 136 5.04 -21.70 -8.94
C GLY A 136 6.52 -21.39 -8.67
N LYS A 137 7.07 -20.47 -9.46
CA LYS A 137 8.50 -20.14 -9.41
C LYS A 137 8.76 -18.71 -8.99
N GLU A 138 7.73 -17.91 -8.80
CA GLU A 138 7.81 -16.48 -8.49
C GLU A 138 8.60 -16.22 -7.21
N GLU A 139 8.50 -17.12 -6.24
CA GLU A 139 9.28 -17.01 -5.00
C GLU A 139 10.77 -17.16 -5.26
N GLU A 140 11.17 -18.17 -6.05
CA GLU A 140 12.58 -18.46 -6.34
C GLU A 140 13.18 -17.45 -7.33
N GLU A 141 12.44 -17.14 -8.40
CA GLU A 141 12.96 -16.36 -9.53
C GLU A 141 12.82 -14.85 -9.32
N ILE A 142 11.85 -14.40 -8.48
CA ILE A 142 11.51 -12.97 -8.33
C ILE A 142 11.62 -12.51 -6.87
N ILE A 143 10.86 -13.15 -5.94
CA ILE A 143 10.69 -12.60 -4.58
C ILE A 143 11.96 -12.75 -3.74
N LYS A 144 12.59 -13.92 -3.74
CA LYS A 144 13.86 -14.14 -3.02
C LYS A 144 14.99 -13.25 -3.55
N PRO A 145 15.20 -13.10 -4.87
CA PRO A 145 16.13 -12.12 -5.43
C PRO A 145 15.83 -10.68 -5.01
N ALA A 146 14.54 -10.26 -5.01
CA ALA A 146 14.14 -8.93 -4.57
C ALA A 146 14.46 -8.68 -3.08
N ILE A 147 14.17 -9.65 -2.21
CA ILE A 147 14.53 -9.59 -0.78
C ILE A 147 16.04 -9.47 -0.61
N LYS A 148 16.82 -10.25 -1.37
CA LYS A 148 18.29 -10.20 -1.32
C LYS A 148 18.81 -8.82 -1.73
N GLU A 149 18.27 -8.24 -2.79
CA GLU A 149 18.64 -6.90 -3.26
C GLU A 149 18.24 -5.83 -2.24
N ALA A 150 17.04 -5.90 -1.67
CA ALA A 150 16.59 -4.94 -0.67
C ALA A 150 17.50 -4.95 0.58
N LYS A 151 17.95 -6.14 1.02
CA LYS A 151 18.92 -6.29 2.11
C LYS A 151 20.27 -5.63 1.81
N GLN A 152 20.74 -5.68 0.56
CA GLN A 152 21.98 -5.01 0.13
C GLN A 152 21.83 -3.47 0.14
N ASN A 153 20.58 -2.96 0.19
CA ASN A 153 20.25 -1.56 0.32
C ASN A 153 19.76 -1.19 1.75
N ASP A 154 20.24 -1.90 2.77
CA ASP A 154 19.95 -1.64 4.19
C ASP A 154 18.46 -1.71 4.56
N VAL A 155 17.67 -2.52 3.86
CA VAL A 155 16.28 -2.81 4.21
C VAL A 155 16.23 -4.16 4.95
N PHE A 156 15.82 -4.14 6.22
CA PHE A 156 15.65 -5.37 7.00
C PHE A 156 14.34 -6.05 6.64
N CYS A 157 14.35 -6.89 5.61
CA CYS A 157 13.19 -7.64 5.17
C CYS A 157 13.46 -9.16 5.20
N PHE A 158 12.41 -9.94 5.46
CA PHE A 158 12.48 -11.37 5.72
C PHE A 158 11.34 -12.09 5.00
N GLY A 159 11.58 -13.29 4.53
CA GLY A 159 10.62 -14.10 3.78
C GLY A 159 11.28 -14.80 2.58
N PRO A 160 10.48 -15.23 1.57
CA PRO A 160 9.02 -15.12 1.54
C PRO A 160 8.34 -16.07 2.53
N TYR A 161 7.26 -15.61 3.17
CA TYR A 161 6.46 -16.41 4.11
C TYR A 161 5.18 -16.92 3.44
N SER A 162 4.77 -18.14 3.77
CA SER A 162 3.44 -18.65 3.45
C SER A 162 2.39 -17.83 4.20
N SER A 163 1.48 -17.17 3.46
CA SER A 163 0.57 -16.16 4.01
C SER A 163 -0.37 -16.72 5.07
N ASP A 164 -0.96 -17.88 4.82
CA ASP A 164 -1.88 -18.55 5.73
C ASP A 164 -1.22 -18.86 7.06
N ALA A 165 -0.08 -19.55 7.03
CA ALA A 165 0.67 -19.91 8.23
C ALA A 165 1.24 -18.69 8.97
N PHE A 166 1.63 -17.65 8.24
CA PHE A 166 2.17 -16.41 8.80
C PHE A 166 1.15 -15.69 9.68
N PHE A 167 -0.06 -15.48 9.18
CA PHE A 167 -1.12 -14.84 9.95
C PHE A 167 -1.72 -15.76 11.01
N ALA A 168 -2.01 -17.03 10.68
CA ALA A 168 -2.58 -17.97 11.62
C ALA A 168 -1.73 -18.20 12.88
N ARG A 169 -0.41 -18.04 12.77
CA ARG A 169 0.55 -18.19 13.88
C ARG A 169 0.92 -16.89 14.57
N GLY A 170 0.27 -15.77 14.24
CA GLY A 170 0.58 -14.46 14.82
C GLY A 170 1.99 -13.96 14.51
N GLN A 171 2.64 -14.44 13.44
CA GLN A 171 4.02 -14.07 13.16
C GLN A 171 4.16 -12.58 12.81
N TYR A 172 3.10 -11.94 12.34
CA TYR A 172 3.07 -10.51 12.04
C TYR A 172 3.47 -9.63 13.24
N GLU A 173 3.22 -10.07 14.46
CA GLU A 173 3.58 -9.34 15.69
C GLU A 173 5.10 -9.16 15.88
N LYS A 174 5.91 -9.92 15.16
CA LYS A 174 7.39 -9.84 15.21
C LYS A 174 7.97 -8.82 14.22
N PHE A 175 7.12 -8.19 13.43
CA PHE A 175 7.49 -7.30 12.35
C PHE A 175 6.80 -5.95 12.49
N ASP A 176 7.45 -4.92 12.00
CA ASP A 176 6.93 -3.56 11.99
C ASP A 176 5.96 -3.31 10.83
N ALA A 177 6.10 -4.08 9.75
CA ALA A 177 5.18 -4.10 8.63
C ALA A 177 5.23 -5.44 7.87
N VAL A 178 4.18 -5.70 7.10
CA VAL A 178 4.04 -6.83 6.19
C VAL A 178 3.89 -6.29 4.77
N LEU A 179 4.68 -6.80 3.83
CA LEU A 179 4.52 -6.56 2.40
C LEU A 179 3.80 -7.75 1.78
N ALA A 180 2.56 -7.56 1.37
CA ALA A 180 1.75 -8.53 0.66
C ALA A 180 1.86 -8.33 -0.86
N MET A 181 1.75 -9.41 -1.62
CA MET A 181 1.89 -9.37 -3.08
C MET A 181 0.67 -8.78 -3.76
N TYR A 182 -0.54 -8.97 -3.21
CA TYR A 182 -1.77 -8.46 -3.80
C TYR A 182 -2.80 -8.09 -2.73
N HIS A 183 -3.83 -7.37 -3.18
CA HIS A 183 -4.84 -6.72 -2.36
C HIS A 183 -5.44 -7.64 -1.28
N ASP A 184 -6.10 -8.73 -1.67
CA ASP A 184 -6.84 -9.56 -0.71
C ASP A 184 -5.92 -10.34 0.23
N GLN A 185 -4.72 -10.70 -0.21
CA GLN A 185 -3.70 -11.34 0.63
C GLN A 185 -3.33 -10.48 1.85
N GLY A 186 -3.28 -9.16 1.66
CA GLY A 186 -2.96 -8.23 2.73
C GLY A 186 -4.19 -7.71 3.47
N LEU A 187 -5.25 -7.35 2.73
CA LEU A 187 -6.40 -6.65 3.30
C LEU A 187 -7.38 -7.54 4.06
N ILE A 188 -7.52 -8.82 3.69
CA ILE A 188 -8.38 -9.76 4.43
C ILE A 188 -7.85 -9.90 5.87
N PRO A 189 -6.59 -10.32 6.09
CA PRO A 189 -6.08 -10.42 7.46
C PRO A 189 -6.01 -9.06 8.17
N PHE A 190 -5.62 -7.98 7.48
CA PHE A 190 -5.62 -6.66 8.08
C PHE A 190 -6.99 -6.27 8.63
N LYS A 191 -8.03 -6.36 7.82
CA LYS A 191 -9.40 -6.02 8.23
C LYS A 191 -9.95 -6.95 9.32
N SER A 192 -9.52 -8.21 9.33
CA SER A 192 -9.92 -9.17 10.38
C SER A 192 -9.26 -8.86 11.73
N LEU A 193 -8.04 -8.33 11.73
CA LEU A 193 -7.26 -8.03 12.94
C LEU A 193 -7.47 -6.59 13.44
N ALA A 194 -7.86 -5.66 12.57
CA ALA A 194 -7.97 -4.23 12.85
C ALA A 194 -9.36 -3.67 12.49
N ILE A 195 -10.44 -4.36 12.91
CA ILE A 195 -11.81 -3.95 12.60
C ILE A 195 -12.11 -2.58 13.19
N GLY A 196 -12.44 -1.61 12.31
CA GLY A 196 -12.85 -0.27 12.71
C GLY A 196 -11.72 0.69 13.10
N GLU A 197 -10.46 0.24 13.11
CA GLU A 197 -9.30 1.04 13.55
C GLU A 197 -8.31 1.34 12.43
N GLY A 198 -8.49 0.75 11.27
CA GLY A 198 -7.54 0.85 10.16
C GLY A 198 -7.58 2.17 9.39
N VAL A 199 -6.42 2.72 9.10
CA VAL A 199 -6.22 3.90 8.26
C VAL A 199 -5.46 3.50 7.00
N ASN A 200 -5.84 4.05 5.85
CA ASN A 200 -5.05 3.99 4.62
C ASN A 200 -4.10 5.20 4.63
N TYR A 201 -2.84 4.92 4.84
CA TYR A 201 -1.78 5.90 5.00
C TYR A 201 -1.05 6.17 3.68
#